data_b3c7b18674c9eb9e4cfe2210ce6efa24
#
_entry.id   b3c7b18674c9eb9e4cfe2210ce6efa24
#
_cell.length_a   1.000
_cell.length_b   1.000
_cell.length_c   1.000
_cell.angle_alpha   90.00
_cell.angle_beta   90.00
_cell.angle_gamma   90.00
#
_symmetry.space_group_name_H-M   'P 1'
#
loop_
_entity.id
_entity.type
_entity.pdbx_description
1 polymer ?
#
loop_
_entity_poly.entity_id
_entity_poly.type
_entity_poly.pdbx_seq_one_letter_code
_entity_poly.pdbx_strand_id
1 'polypeptide(L)'
;MPKFDYDLITIGAGSGGVRASRLAGAYGARVAIIEELREGGTCVLRGCVPKKLLVYGSHVAEEVSDAEGYGWKFDGTNHNWAGMIEAKNKELDRLHQIYVNLLDNAGVERISGRGILTDKHTVKIGRKEITAEKILIAVGGWPYKPDIPGIEHSISSNEALELSERPKRIVIVGSGYIAVEFAGIFAGFGSEVDIVFRADKVLRGFDIDLRNALMEEMTRKGVRIQTQCLPERIEKNKAGYKVYLSNGKYIEADQVLYATGRV
;
A
#
# COMPACT_ATOMS: atom_id res chain seq x y z
N MET A 1 21.24 -35.28 -18.42
CA MET A 1 20.88 -34.43 -17.27
C MET A 1 20.35 -33.11 -17.81
N PRO A 2 19.34 -32.47 -17.20
CA PRO A 2 18.90 -31.16 -17.64
C PRO A 2 20.06 -30.15 -17.54
N LYS A 3 20.13 -29.21 -18.48
CA LYS A 3 21.20 -28.22 -18.57
C LYS A 3 21.17 -27.21 -17.42
N PHE A 4 19.99 -26.99 -16.82
CA PHE A 4 19.72 -26.04 -15.74
C PHE A 4 18.97 -26.72 -14.59
N ASP A 5 19.04 -26.15 -13.39
CA ASP A 5 18.31 -26.64 -12.21
C ASP A 5 16.79 -26.54 -12.42
N TYR A 6 16.34 -25.41 -13.03
CA TYR A 6 14.93 -25.13 -13.30
C TYR A 6 14.70 -24.76 -14.77
N ASP A 7 13.45 -24.88 -15.22
CA ASP A 7 13.00 -24.37 -16.50
C ASP A 7 12.63 -22.88 -16.39
N LEU A 8 12.10 -22.48 -15.19
CA LEU A 8 11.79 -21.11 -14.85
C LEU A 8 12.20 -20.76 -13.40
N ILE A 9 12.92 -19.67 -13.23
CA ILE A 9 13.07 -19.00 -11.92
C ILE A 9 12.30 -17.68 -11.98
N THR A 10 11.46 -17.42 -10.97
CA THR A 10 10.76 -16.15 -10.80
C THR A 10 11.31 -15.41 -9.59
N ILE A 11 11.71 -14.15 -9.76
CA ILE A 11 12.15 -13.26 -8.67
C ILE A 11 10.97 -12.34 -8.30
N GLY A 12 10.43 -12.55 -7.10
CA GLY A 12 9.26 -11.86 -6.56
C GLY A 12 7.98 -12.69 -6.62
N ALA A 13 7.38 -12.94 -5.44
CA ALA A 13 6.13 -13.69 -5.28
C ALA A 13 4.91 -12.77 -5.09
N GLY A 14 4.87 -11.67 -5.83
CA GLY A 14 3.67 -10.84 -5.99
C GLY A 14 2.69 -11.41 -7.01
N SER A 15 1.65 -10.65 -7.36
CA SER A 15 0.56 -11.09 -8.25
C SER A 15 1.05 -11.64 -9.59
N GLY A 16 2.03 -10.98 -10.20
CA GLY A 16 2.61 -11.42 -11.49
C GLY A 16 3.43 -12.69 -11.34
N GLY A 17 4.34 -12.71 -10.36
CA GLY A 17 5.23 -13.84 -10.11
C GLY A 17 4.50 -15.12 -9.72
N VAL A 18 3.56 -15.04 -8.77
CA VAL A 18 2.74 -16.19 -8.35
C VAL A 18 1.92 -16.74 -9.52
N ARG A 19 1.27 -15.85 -10.30
CA ARG A 19 0.48 -16.32 -11.45
C ARG A 19 1.34 -17.02 -12.49
N ALA A 20 2.49 -16.44 -12.86
CA ALA A 20 3.37 -17.04 -13.87
C ALA A 20 3.94 -18.37 -13.40
N SER A 21 4.47 -18.42 -12.18
CA SER A 21 5.08 -19.63 -11.59
C SER A 21 4.07 -20.76 -11.44
N ARG A 22 2.88 -20.46 -10.89
CA ARG A 22 1.81 -21.45 -10.72
C ARG A 22 1.35 -22.05 -12.05
N LEU A 23 1.18 -21.22 -13.09
CA LEU A 23 0.77 -21.71 -14.40
C LEU A 23 1.87 -22.55 -15.04
N ALA A 24 3.12 -22.11 -15.01
CA ALA A 24 4.26 -22.87 -15.53
C ALA A 24 4.39 -24.24 -14.83
N GLY A 25 4.30 -24.28 -13.50
CA GLY A 25 4.32 -25.53 -12.73
C GLY A 25 3.17 -26.44 -13.07
N ALA A 26 1.95 -25.92 -13.20
CA ALA A 26 0.78 -26.70 -13.60
C ALA A 26 0.90 -27.32 -15.00
N TYR A 27 1.73 -26.73 -15.89
CA TYR A 27 2.08 -27.30 -17.20
C TYR A 27 3.29 -28.24 -17.16
N GLY A 28 3.80 -28.58 -15.98
CA GLY A 28 4.89 -29.54 -15.79
C GLY A 28 6.29 -28.96 -15.85
N ALA A 29 6.46 -27.63 -15.85
CA ALA A 29 7.79 -27.02 -15.76
C ALA A 29 8.35 -27.16 -14.34
N ARG A 30 9.68 -27.31 -14.22
CA ARG A 30 10.41 -27.21 -12.95
C ARG A 30 10.57 -25.73 -12.63
N VAL A 31 9.87 -25.25 -11.62
CA VAL A 31 9.79 -23.83 -11.28
C VAL A 31 10.30 -23.56 -9.88
N ALA A 32 11.15 -22.54 -9.72
CA ALA A 32 11.43 -21.92 -8.43
C ALA A 32 10.91 -20.49 -8.40
N ILE A 33 10.38 -20.05 -7.25
CA ILE A 33 10.00 -18.67 -6.99
C ILE A 33 10.75 -18.16 -5.75
N ILE A 34 11.32 -16.97 -5.85
CA ILE A 34 12.14 -16.35 -4.81
C ILE A 34 11.41 -15.14 -4.26
N GLU A 35 11.24 -15.07 -2.93
CA GLU A 35 10.60 -13.92 -2.26
C GLU A 35 11.40 -13.56 -1.00
N GLU A 36 11.69 -12.27 -0.83
CA GLU A 36 12.45 -11.80 0.34
C GLU A 36 11.56 -11.44 1.54
N LEU A 37 10.24 -11.26 1.32
CA LEU A 37 9.29 -10.88 2.36
C LEU A 37 8.25 -11.98 2.57
N ARG A 38 7.10 -11.89 1.88
CA ARG A 38 6.01 -12.86 1.99
C ARG A 38 5.30 -13.01 0.63
N GLU A 39 4.86 -14.22 0.31
CA GLU A 39 4.08 -14.52 -0.89
C GLU A 39 2.72 -13.81 -0.87
N GLY A 40 2.32 -13.25 -2.01
CA GLY A 40 1.13 -12.41 -2.17
C GLY A 40 1.47 -10.98 -2.61
N GLY A 41 2.64 -10.49 -2.23
CA GLY A 41 3.19 -9.20 -2.67
C GLY A 41 2.34 -8.00 -2.25
N THR A 42 2.51 -6.89 -2.98
CA THR A 42 1.87 -5.61 -2.64
C THR A 42 0.35 -5.71 -2.59
N CYS A 43 -0.30 -6.28 -3.60
CA CYS A 43 -1.76 -6.27 -3.67
C CYS A 43 -2.40 -6.98 -2.47
N VAL A 44 -1.91 -8.16 -2.10
CA VAL A 44 -2.48 -8.96 -1.02
C VAL A 44 -2.11 -8.42 0.35
N LEU A 45 -0.85 -8.02 0.56
CA LEU A 45 -0.32 -7.78 1.90
C LEU A 45 -0.16 -6.30 2.26
N ARG A 46 0.03 -5.41 1.26
CA ARG A 46 0.41 -4.00 1.48
C ARG A 46 -0.27 -3.02 0.51
N GLY A 47 -1.41 -3.39 -0.06
CA GLY A 47 -2.09 -2.58 -1.08
C GLY A 47 -3.57 -2.87 -1.16
N CYS A 48 -4.01 -3.52 -2.23
CA CYS A 48 -5.42 -3.64 -2.61
C CYS A 48 -6.29 -4.23 -1.50
N VAL A 49 -5.89 -5.34 -0.90
CA VAL A 49 -6.71 -6.05 0.10
C VAL A 49 -6.77 -5.29 1.42
N PRO A 50 -5.64 -4.99 2.11
CA PRO A 50 -5.71 -4.29 3.38
C PRO A 50 -6.34 -2.91 3.25
N LYS A 51 -6.04 -2.16 2.17
CA LYS A 51 -6.67 -0.87 1.90
C LYS A 51 -8.20 -1.00 1.78
N LYS A 52 -8.70 -2.02 1.06
CA LYS A 52 -10.14 -2.22 0.87
C LYS A 52 -10.86 -2.57 2.18
N LEU A 53 -10.22 -3.35 3.04
CA LEU A 53 -10.76 -3.62 4.39
C LEU A 53 -10.89 -2.33 5.22
N LEU A 54 -9.86 -1.46 5.17
CA LEU A 54 -9.90 -0.16 5.83
C LEU A 54 -10.99 0.76 5.22
N VAL A 55 -11.15 0.77 3.89
CA VAL A 55 -12.21 1.56 3.23
C VAL A 55 -13.58 1.10 3.70
N TYR A 56 -13.85 -0.20 3.74
CA TYR A 56 -15.15 -0.70 4.23
C TYR A 56 -15.39 -0.30 5.69
N GLY A 57 -14.37 -0.45 6.55
CA GLY A 57 -14.48 -0.02 7.95
C GLY A 57 -14.71 1.49 8.10
N SER A 58 -14.12 2.32 7.24
CA SER A 58 -14.27 3.78 7.30
C SER A 58 -15.67 4.28 6.92
N HIS A 59 -16.46 3.50 6.18
CA HIS A 59 -17.82 3.87 5.80
C HIS A 59 -18.85 3.59 6.90
N VAL A 60 -18.57 2.69 7.84
CA VAL A 60 -19.53 2.27 8.87
C VAL A 60 -20.04 3.44 9.70
N ALA A 61 -19.19 4.43 10.02
CA ALA A 61 -19.63 5.61 10.78
C ALA A 61 -20.68 6.44 10.02
N GLU A 62 -20.54 6.58 8.70
CA GLU A 62 -21.51 7.26 7.81
C GLU A 62 -22.81 6.44 7.71
N GLU A 63 -22.69 5.12 7.51
CA GLU A 63 -23.85 4.21 7.44
C GLU A 63 -24.69 4.21 8.73
N VAL A 64 -24.03 4.27 9.90
CA VAL A 64 -24.73 4.39 11.18
C VAL A 64 -25.44 5.71 11.30
N SER A 65 -24.83 6.82 10.87
CA SER A 65 -25.46 8.13 10.87
C SER A 65 -26.69 8.17 9.95
N ASP A 66 -26.57 7.59 8.75
CA ASP A 66 -27.67 7.52 7.78
C ASP A 66 -28.80 6.62 8.29
N ALA A 67 -28.49 5.56 9.01
CA ALA A 67 -29.47 4.63 9.57
C ALA A 67 -30.43 5.30 10.57
N GLU A 68 -30.03 6.37 11.25
CA GLU A 68 -30.91 7.16 12.11
C GLU A 68 -32.10 7.74 11.35
N GLY A 69 -31.91 8.13 10.08
CA GLY A 69 -32.98 8.59 9.19
C GLY A 69 -34.02 7.51 8.88
N TYR A 70 -33.70 6.25 9.09
CA TYR A 70 -34.60 5.09 8.94
C TYR A 70 -35.14 4.55 10.27
N GLY A 71 -34.99 5.32 11.35
CA GLY A 71 -35.52 4.99 12.67
C GLY A 71 -34.65 4.09 13.54
N TRP A 72 -33.43 3.74 13.08
CA TRP A 72 -32.46 3.05 13.93
C TRP A 72 -31.89 4.00 14.98
N LYS A 73 -31.63 3.49 16.19
CA LYS A 73 -31.01 4.24 17.29
C LYS A 73 -29.78 3.49 17.77
N PHE A 74 -28.69 4.21 17.92
CA PHE A 74 -27.43 3.68 18.43
C PHE A 74 -27.00 4.48 19.68
N ASP A 75 -26.58 3.81 20.73
CA ASP A 75 -26.07 4.44 21.97
C ASP A 75 -24.60 4.89 21.80
N GLY A 76 -24.33 5.60 20.70
CA GLY A 76 -23.00 6.04 20.29
C GLY A 76 -22.22 4.96 19.50
N THR A 77 -21.18 5.41 18.82
CA THR A 77 -20.26 4.53 18.08
C THR A 77 -18.86 4.69 18.64
N ASN A 78 -18.27 3.57 19.03
CA ASN A 78 -16.87 3.49 19.43
C ASN A 78 -16.10 2.63 18.46
N HIS A 79 -15.04 3.18 17.86
CA HIS A 79 -14.18 2.45 16.94
C HIS A 79 -12.88 2.01 17.63
N ASN A 80 -12.60 0.71 17.61
CA ASN A 80 -11.34 0.16 18.09
C ASN A 80 -10.37 -0.04 16.90
N TRP A 81 -9.53 0.96 16.66
CA TRP A 81 -8.53 0.93 15.59
C TRP A 81 -7.58 -0.28 15.69
N ALA A 82 -7.02 -0.52 16.88
CA ALA A 82 -6.09 -1.63 17.10
C ALA A 82 -6.73 -2.99 16.79
N GLY A 83 -7.99 -3.19 17.24
CA GLY A 83 -8.75 -4.40 16.93
C GLY A 83 -9.04 -4.57 15.45
N MET A 84 -9.27 -3.48 14.72
CA MET A 84 -9.42 -3.53 13.26
C MET A 84 -8.12 -3.89 12.55
N ILE A 85 -6.99 -3.32 12.96
CA ILE A 85 -5.68 -3.68 12.40
C ILE A 85 -5.36 -5.15 12.65
N GLU A 86 -5.65 -5.66 13.85
CA GLU A 86 -5.48 -7.08 14.19
C GLU A 86 -6.36 -7.98 13.30
N ALA A 87 -7.64 -7.67 13.14
CA ALA A 87 -8.56 -8.42 12.29
C ALA A 87 -8.11 -8.41 10.82
N LYS A 88 -7.67 -7.24 10.32
CA LYS A 88 -7.08 -7.12 8.99
C LYS A 88 -5.85 -8.03 8.85
N ASN A 89 -4.92 -8.00 9.80
CA ASN A 89 -3.70 -8.79 9.73
C ASN A 89 -4.00 -10.29 9.74
N LYS A 90 -4.96 -10.76 10.54
CA LYS A 90 -5.43 -12.14 10.54
C LYS A 90 -5.98 -12.57 9.16
N GLU A 91 -6.72 -11.70 8.50
CA GLU A 91 -7.21 -11.98 7.13
C GLU A 91 -6.06 -12.02 6.12
N LEU A 92 -5.05 -11.14 6.23
CA LEU A 92 -3.87 -11.17 5.38
C LEU A 92 -3.06 -12.46 5.58
N ASP A 93 -2.93 -12.96 6.80
CA ASP A 93 -2.27 -14.23 7.09
C ASP A 93 -3.01 -15.40 6.45
N ARG A 94 -4.34 -15.40 6.52
CA ARG A 94 -5.17 -16.40 5.84
C ARG A 94 -4.97 -16.38 4.33
N LEU A 95 -4.94 -15.19 3.74
CA LEU A 95 -4.71 -15.02 2.30
C LEU A 95 -3.29 -15.41 1.89
N HIS A 96 -2.29 -15.04 2.68
CA HIS A 96 -0.91 -15.48 2.46
C HIS A 96 -0.83 -17.01 2.38
N GLN A 97 -1.46 -17.73 3.32
CA GLN A 97 -1.46 -19.19 3.30
C GLN A 97 -2.14 -19.77 2.04
N ILE A 98 -3.16 -19.10 1.50
CA ILE A 98 -3.76 -19.49 0.21
C ILE A 98 -2.73 -19.36 -0.92
N TYR A 99 -1.94 -18.28 -0.96
CA TYR A 99 -0.90 -18.08 -1.96
C TYR A 99 0.21 -19.13 -1.87
N VAL A 100 0.61 -19.48 -0.65
CA VAL A 100 1.53 -20.60 -0.37
C VAL A 100 0.98 -21.90 -0.96
N ASN A 101 -0.25 -22.24 -0.60
CA ASN A 101 -0.89 -23.48 -1.07
C ASN A 101 -1.05 -23.53 -2.61
N LEU A 102 -1.31 -22.39 -3.26
CA LEU A 102 -1.40 -22.29 -4.72
C LEU A 102 -0.07 -22.61 -5.41
N LEU A 103 1.05 -22.21 -4.83
CA LEU A 103 2.38 -22.50 -5.33
C LEU A 103 2.75 -23.98 -5.07
N ASP A 104 2.54 -24.46 -3.85
CA ASP A 104 2.85 -25.82 -3.45
C ASP A 104 2.05 -26.85 -4.27
N ASN A 105 0.74 -26.62 -4.48
CA ASN A 105 -0.13 -27.48 -5.29
C ASN A 105 0.26 -27.50 -6.79
N ALA A 106 0.98 -26.48 -7.25
CA ALA A 106 1.52 -26.42 -8.62
C ALA A 106 2.95 -26.97 -8.72
N GLY A 107 3.51 -27.52 -7.66
CA GLY A 107 4.88 -28.06 -7.63
C GLY A 107 5.97 -27.00 -7.74
N VAL A 108 5.68 -25.76 -7.34
CA VAL A 108 6.66 -24.66 -7.39
C VAL A 108 7.52 -24.67 -6.13
N GLU A 109 8.84 -24.74 -6.29
CA GLU A 109 9.77 -24.61 -5.16
C GLU A 109 9.81 -23.15 -4.70
N ARG A 110 9.50 -22.90 -3.42
CA ARG A 110 9.58 -21.58 -2.81
C ARG A 110 10.91 -21.40 -2.10
N ILE A 111 11.61 -20.30 -2.42
CA ILE A 111 12.93 -19.99 -1.84
C ILE A 111 12.83 -18.61 -1.16
N SER A 112 13.00 -18.59 0.16
CA SER A 112 13.03 -17.33 0.91
C SER A 112 14.37 -16.64 0.75
N GLY A 113 14.34 -15.34 0.47
CA GLY A 113 15.52 -14.48 0.39
C GLY A 113 15.48 -13.53 -0.81
N ARG A 114 16.52 -12.69 -0.89
CA ARG A 114 16.69 -11.74 -1.98
C ARG A 114 17.38 -12.39 -3.17
N GLY A 115 16.68 -12.51 -4.28
CA GLY A 115 17.23 -12.98 -5.55
C GLY A 115 17.98 -11.87 -6.29
N ILE A 116 19.21 -12.14 -6.65
CA ILE A 116 20.10 -11.24 -7.41
C ILE A 116 20.49 -11.93 -8.71
N LEU A 117 20.13 -11.31 -9.85
CA LEU A 117 20.56 -11.80 -11.16
C LEU A 117 22.06 -11.55 -11.33
N THR A 118 22.85 -12.62 -11.44
CA THR A 118 24.31 -12.54 -11.63
C THR A 118 24.75 -12.85 -13.07
N ASP A 119 23.92 -13.60 -13.78
CA ASP A 119 24.10 -13.94 -15.19
C ASP A 119 22.72 -14.14 -15.83
N LYS A 120 22.65 -14.19 -17.17
CA LYS A 120 21.40 -14.40 -17.94
C LYS A 120 20.63 -15.68 -17.56
N HIS A 121 21.28 -16.61 -16.87
CA HIS A 121 20.71 -17.88 -16.44
C HIS A 121 20.91 -18.17 -14.95
N THR A 122 21.56 -17.29 -14.19
CA THR A 122 21.96 -17.55 -12.80
C THR A 122 21.37 -16.52 -11.84
N VAL A 123 20.75 -17.00 -10.78
CA VAL A 123 20.25 -16.18 -9.67
C VAL A 123 20.95 -16.60 -8.37
N LYS A 124 21.48 -15.61 -7.67
CA LYS A 124 22.12 -15.76 -6.36
C LYS A 124 21.14 -15.39 -5.26
N ILE A 125 21.04 -16.25 -4.23
CA ILE A 125 20.25 -16.04 -3.02
C ILE A 125 21.16 -16.28 -1.81
N GLY A 126 21.62 -15.24 -1.14
CA GLY A 126 22.63 -15.34 -0.09
C GLY A 126 23.93 -15.96 -0.60
N ARG A 127 24.24 -17.19 -0.18
CA ARG A 127 25.42 -17.95 -0.62
C ARG A 127 25.11 -19.01 -1.69
N LYS A 128 23.83 -19.27 -1.96
CA LYS A 128 23.37 -20.27 -2.94
C LYS A 128 23.24 -19.61 -4.31
N GLU A 129 23.65 -20.30 -5.35
CA GLU A 129 23.37 -19.97 -6.76
C GLU A 129 22.53 -21.08 -7.36
N ILE A 130 21.54 -20.69 -8.17
CA ILE A 130 20.66 -21.60 -8.90
C ILE A 130 20.53 -21.12 -10.34
N THR A 131 20.26 -22.06 -11.25
CA THR A 131 20.24 -21.79 -12.69
C THR A 131 18.88 -22.11 -13.32
N ALA A 132 18.48 -21.33 -14.33
CA ALA A 132 17.27 -21.62 -15.11
C ALA A 132 17.44 -21.32 -16.60
N GLU A 133 16.63 -21.99 -17.42
CA GLU A 133 16.51 -21.65 -18.83
C GLU A 133 15.91 -20.25 -19.00
N LYS A 134 14.90 -19.93 -18.23
CA LYS A 134 14.21 -18.61 -18.22
C LYS A 134 14.22 -18.01 -16.83
N ILE A 135 14.39 -16.71 -16.75
CA ILE A 135 14.27 -15.94 -15.49
C ILE A 135 13.22 -14.86 -15.70
N LEU A 136 12.23 -14.83 -14.80
CA LEU A 136 11.19 -13.80 -14.76
C LEU A 136 11.50 -12.84 -13.59
N ILE A 137 11.67 -11.56 -13.92
CA ILE A 137 11.79 -10.49 -12.93
C ILE A 137 10.38 -9.94 -12.67
N ALA A 138 9.85 -10.20 -11.47
CA ALA A 138 8.51 -9.82 -11.04
C ALA A 138 8.52 -9.12 -9.66
N VAL A 139 9.54 -8.30 -9.42
CA VAL A 139 9.84 -7.66 -8.12
C VAL A 139 8.86 -6.54 -7.73
N GLY A 140 7.99 -6.13 -8.65
CA GLY A 140 7.02 -5.05 -8.40
C GLY A 140 7.69 -3.68 -8.27
N GLY A 141 7.01 -2.75 -7.59
CA GLY A 141 7.50 -1.40 -7.32
C GLY A 141 7.47 -1.08 -5.83
N TRP A 142 8.27 -0.08 -5.41
CA TRP A 142 8.36 0.40 -4.04
C TRP A 142 7.87 1.84 -3.90
N PRO A 143 7.28 2.27 -2.76
CA PRO A 143 6.88 3.66 -2.56
C PRO A 143 8.06 4.62 -2.74
N TYR A 144 7.84 5.69 -3.51
CA TYR A 144 8.82 6.73 -3.72
C TYR A 144 8.61 7.88 -2.72
N LYS A 145 9.70 8.34 -2.10
CA LYS A 145 9.75 9.55 -1.29
C LYS A 145 10.82 10.48 -1.87
N PRO A 146 10.55 11.79 -2.04
CA PRO A 146 11.55 12.74 -2.51
C PRO A 146 12.64 12.97 -1.44
N ASP A 147 13.79 13.46 -1.87
CA ASP A 147 14.87 13.88 -0.96
C ASP A 147 14.61 15.32 -0.50
N ILE A 148 14.01 15.46 0.68
CA ILE A 148 13.79 16.73 1.37
C ILE A 148 14.18 16.59 2.85
N PRO A 149 14.58 17.67 3.53
CA PRO A 149 14.90 17.64 4.95
C PRO A 149 13.74 17.10 5.80
N GLY A 150 14.00 16.07 6.63
CA GLY A 150 13.02 15.45 7.52
C GLY A 150 12.14 14.39 6.87
N ILE A 151 12.43 13.95 5.63
CA ILE A 151 11.65 12.92 4.93
C ILE A 151 11.61 11.59 5.69
N GLU A 152 12.64 11.28 6.48
CA GLU A 152 12.74 10.11 7.34
C GLU A 152 11.63 10.03 8.39
N HIS A 153 11.02 11.16 8.72
CA HIS A 153 9.88 11.23 9.65
C HIS A 153 8.54 10.86 8.98
N SER A 154 8.51 10.74 7.67
CA SER A 154 7.30 10.37 6.94
C SER A 154 7.15 8.85 6.81
N ILE A 155 5.92 8.41 6.63
CA ILE A 155 5.58 7.03 6.29
C ILE A 155 5.15 6.92 4.82
N SER A 156 5.13 5.69 4.31
CA SER A 156 4.49 5.34 3.05
C SER A 156 3.16 4.61 3.30
N SER A 157 2.51 4.19 2.22
CA SER A 157 1.32 3.32 2.30
C SER A 157 1.58 1.98 3.01
N ASN A 158 2.83 1.50 3.02
CA ASN A 158 3.18 0.26 3.71
C ASN A 158 3.01 0.41 5.21
N GLU A 159 3.60 1.46 5.80
CA GLU A 159 3.52 1.73 7.23
C GLU A 159 2.12 2.24 7.63
N ALA A 160 1.44 2.99 6.74
CA ALA A 160 0.10 3.51 7.00
C ALA A 160 -0.93 2.39 7.24
N LEU A 161 -0.76 1.23 6.59
CA LEU A 161 -1.59 0.05 6.79
C LEU A 161 -1.33 -0.70 8.11
N GLU A 162 -0.22 -0.38 8.80
CA GLU A 162 0.23 -1.07 10.01
C GLU A 162 0.30 -0.14 11.24
N LEU A 163 -0.24 1.07 11.15
CA LEU A 163 -0.27 1.99 12.29
C LEU A 163 -1.01 1.37 13.47
N SER A 164 -0.34 1.28 14.61
CA SER A 164 -0.92 0.76 15.86
C SER A 164 -2.02 1.67 16.42
N GLU A 165 -1.92 2.98 16.14
CA GLU A 165 -2.87 4.00 16.57
C GLU A 165 -3.29 4.85 15.37
N ARG A 166 -4.57 5.24 15.34
CA ARG A 166 -5.08 6.16 14.34
C ARG A 166 -4.55 7.58 14.63
N PRO A 167 -3.84 8.23 13.70
CA PRO A 167 -3.42 9.62 13.91
C PRO A 167 -4.65 10.54 14.01
N LYS A 168 -4.63 11.49 14.93
CA LYS A 168 -5.70 12.50 15.01
C LYS A 168 -5.63 13.46 13.82
N ARG A 169 -4.40 13.85 13.42
CA ARG A 169 -4.11 14.76 12.32
C ARG A 169 -3.12 14.11 11.38
N ILE A 170 -3.41 14.06 10.10
CA ILE A 170 -2.51 13.50 9.10
C ILE A 170 -2.38 14.41 7.88
N VAL A 171 -1.13 14.61 7.44
CA VAL A 171 -0.84 15.21 6.14
C VAL A 171 -0.53 14.10 5.14
N ILE A 172 -1.24 14.08 4.02
CA ILE A 172 -1.04 13.13 2.93
C ILE A 172 -0.49 13.88 1.72
N VAL A 173 0.69 13.50 1.28
CA VAL A 173 1.38 14.14 0.15
C VAL A 173 1.20 13.31 -1.11
N GLY A 174 0.53 13.90 -2.10
CA GLY A 174 0.23 13.25 -3.38
C GLY A 174 -1.19 13.49 -3.85
N SER A 175 -1.46 13.25 -5.12
CA SER A 175 -2.78 13.43 -5.74
C SER A 175 -3.26 12.19 -6.52
N GLY A 176 -2.50 11.10 -6.46
CA GLY A 176 -2.86 9.82 -7.08
C GLY A 176 -3.90 9.04 -6.26
N TYR A 177 -4.32 7.89 -6.80
CA TYR A 177 -5.34 7.04 -6.16
C TYR A 177 -4.97 6.62 -4.73
N ILE A 178 -3.69 6.36 -4.45
CA ILE A 178 -3.24 6.00 -3.08
C ILE A 178 -3.53 7.14 -2.10
N ALA A 179 -3.17 8.39 -2.48
CA ALA A 179 -3.40 9.55 -1.63
C ALA A 179 -4.90 9.78 -1.36
N VAL A 180 -5.73 9.69 -2.40
CA VAL A 180 -7.19 9.85 -2.31
C VAL A 180 -7.82 8.79 -1.44
N GLU A 181 -7.44 7.52 -1.63
CA GLU A 181 -7.96 6.40 -0.85
C GLU A 181 -7.60 6.52 0.64
N PHE A 182 -6.34 6.83 0.96
CA PHE A 182 -5.95 7.03 2.37
C PHE A 182 -6.57 8.29 2.99
N ALA A 183 -6.78 9.35 2.20
CA ALA A 183 -7.51 10.52 2.68
C ALA A 183 -8.94 10.15 3.09
N GLY A 184 -9.64 9.39 2.25
CA GLY A 184 -10.98 8.89 2.57
C GLY A 184 -11.00 7.95 3.78
N ILE A 185 -10.04 7.03 3.87
CA ILE A 185 -9.91 6.10 5.01
C ILE A 185 -9.76 6.89 6.33
N PHE A 186 -8.75 7.73 6.42
CA PHE A 186 -8.47 8.44 7.68
C PHE A 186 -9.58 9.42 8.05
N ALA A 187 -10.15 10.14 7.06
CA ALA A 187 -11.30 11.02 7.29
C ALA A 187 -12.52 10.25 7.79
N GLY A 188 -12.85 9.10 7.17
CA GLY A 188 -13.98 8.25 7.58
C GLY A 188 -13.84 7.67 8.98
N PHE A 189 -12.60 7.46 9.45
CA PHE A 189 -12.33 7.10 10.83
C PHE A 189 -12.21 8.32 11.78
N GLY A 190 -12.47 9.55 11.30
CA GLY A 190 -12.50 10.76 12.10
C GLY A 190 -11.14 11.41 12.38
N SER A 191 -10.14 11.19 11.52
CA SER A 191 -8.91 11.98 11.51
C SER A 191 -9.13 13.32 10.81
N GLU A 192 -8.46 14.37 11.26
CA GLU A 192 -8.29 15.59 10.46
C GLU A 192 -7.26 15.33 9.36
N VAL A 193 -7.67 15.50 8.10
CA VAL A 193 -6.86 15.17 6.93
C VAL A 193 -6.56 16.40 6.11
N ASP A 194 -5.26 16.66 5.87
CA ASP A 194 -4.78 17.57 4.85
C ASP A 194 -4.16 16.78 3.70
N ILE A 195 -4.64 16.98 2.48
CA ILE A 195 -3.99 16.44 1.28
C ILE A 195 -3.23 17.57 0.56
N VAL A 196 -1.95 17.35 0.26
CA VAL A 196 -1.04 18.36 -0.30
C VAL A 196 -0.45 17.84 -1.60
N PHE A 197 -0.55 18.63 -2.69
CA PHE A 197 0.02 18.24 -3.98
C PHE A 197 0.27 19.40 -4.93
N ARG A 198 1.21 19.20 -5.88
CA ARG A 198 1.65 20.23 -6.84
C ARG A 198 0.66 20.57 -7.95
N ALA A 199 -0.24 19.63 -8.31
CA ALA A 199 -1.23 19.82 -9.36
C ALA A 199 -2.40 20.70 -8.88
N ASP A 200 -3.27 21.07 -9.77
CA ASP A 200 -4.53 21.77 -9.48
C ASP A 200 -5.62 20.81 -8.99
N LYS A 201 -5.59 19.55 -9.42
CA LYS A 201 -6.61 18.53 -9.14
C LYS A 201 -5.99 17.15 -8.87
N VAL A 202 -6.73 16.34 -8.11
CA VAL A 202 -6.41 14.92 -7.88
C VAL A 202 -6.58 14.09 -9.17
N LEU A 203 -6.08 12.86 -9.15
CA LEU A 203 -6.28 11.81 -10.17
C LEU A 203 -5.95 12.25 -11.60
N ARG A 204 -4.72 12.73 -11.82
CA ARG A 204 -4.24 13.10 -13.17
C ARG A 204 -4.48 11.94 -14.16
N GLY A 205 -5.10 12.26 -15.32
CA GLY A 205 -5.41 11.31 -16.38
C GLY A 205 -6.81 10.70 -16.29
N PHE A 206 -7.56 10.97 -15.22
CA PHE A 206 -8.98 10.67 -15.15
C PHE A 206 -9.82 11.77 -15.79
N ASP A 207 -11.07 11.46 -16.10
CA ASP A 207 -12.04 12.41 -16.62
C ASP A 207 -12.19 13.63 -15.70
N ILE A 208 -12.31 14.82 -16.29
CA ILE A 208 -12.30 16.08 -15.53
C ILE A 208 -13.50 16.24 -14.61
N ASP A 209 -14.68 15.75 -15.02
CA ASP A 209 -15.89 15.86 -14.22
C ASP A 209 -15.80 14.95 -12.99
N LEU A 210 -15.25 13.74 -13.15
CA LEU A 210 -14.97 12.84 -12.02
C LEU A 210 -13.98 13.46 -11.03
N ARG A 211 -12.91 14.12 -11.51
CA ARG A 211 -11.92 14.79 -10.66
C ARG A 211 -12.53 15.96 -9.90
N ASN A 212 -13.40 16.75 -10.54
CA ASN A 212 -14.09 17.85 -9.90
C ASN A 212 -15.05 17.35 -8.83
N ALA A 213 -15.94 16.43 -9.16
CA ALA A 213 -16.92 15.85 -8.25
C ALA A 213 -16.23 15.20 -7.03
N LEU A 214 -15.14 14.47 -7.26
CA LEU A 214 -14.38 13.85 -6.16
C LEU A 214 -13.78 14.90 -5.22
N MET A 215 -13.19 15.98 -5.72
CA MET A 215 -12.64 17.04 -4.87
C MET A 215 -13.71 17.76 -4.06
N GLU A 216 -14.87 17.99 -4.66
CA GLU A 216 -16.05 18.56 -3.97
C GLU A 216 -16.50 17.64 -2.83
N GLU A 217 -16.65 16.34 -3.09
CA GLU A 217 -17.04 15.35 -2.09
C GLU A 217 -16.00 15.17 -0.98
N MET A 218 -14.71 15.13 -1.32
CA MET A 218 -13.64 15.08 -0.31
C MET A 218 -13.71 16.31 0.61
N THR A 219 -13.91 17.50 0.04
CA THR A 219 -14.04 18.75 0.81
C THR A 219 -15.30 18.74 1.67
N ARG A 220 -16.44 18.27 1.14
CA ARG A 220 -17.69 18.11 1.89
C ARG A 220 -17.54 17.16 3.08
N LYS A 221 -16.72 16.12 2.93
CA LYS A 221 -16.37 15.16 4.01
C LYS A 221 -15.24 15.66 4.94
N GLY A 222 -14.86 16.94 4.86
CA GLY A 222 -13.94 17.60 5.78
C GLY A 222 -12.44 17.42 5.45
N VAL A 223 -12.08 16.87 4.29
CA VAL A 223 -10.68 16.82 3.84
C VAL A 223 -10.24 18.20 3.38
N ARG A 224 -9.17 18.74 3.98
CA ARG A 224 -8.57 20.01 3.58
C ARG A 224 -7.63 19.79 2.40
N ILE A 225 -7.89 20.42 1.27
CA ILE A 225 -7.13 20.23 0.03
C ILE A 225 -6.22 21.42 -0.22
N GLN A 226 -4.90 21.16 -0.25
CA GLN A 226 -3.84 22.13 -0.53
C GLN A 226 -3.24 21.83 -1.91
N THR A 227 -3.70 22.56 -2.92
CA THR A 227 -3.22 22.41 -4.31
C THR A 227 -2.02 23.33 -4.60
N GLN A 228 -1.32 23.05 -5.67
CA GLN A 228 -0.23 23.89 -6.21
C GLN A 228 0.89 24.19 -5.21
N CYS A 229 1.10 23.30 -4.26
CA CYS A 229 2.19 23.39 -3.29
C CYS A 229 2.73 22.00 -2.94
N LEU A 230 3.93 21.97 -2.38
CA LEU A 230 4.61 20.77 -1.94
C LEU A 230 5.25 21.01 -0.58
N PRO A 231 5.45 19.97 0.23
CA PRO A 231 6.33 20.05 1.39
C PRO A 231 7.78 20.30 0.95
N GLU A 232 8.44 21.24 1.64
CA GLU A 232 9.86 21.54 1.46
C GLU A 232 10.72 20.95 2.57
N ARG A 233 10.15 20.80 3.79
CA ARG A 233 10.79 20.13 4.92
C ARG A 233 9.77 19.69 5.95
N ILE A 234 10.16 18.71 6.75
CA ILE A 234 9.39 18.19 7.88
C ILE A 234 10.24 18.32 9.14
N GLU A 235 9.70 18.96 10.17
CA GLU A 235 10.35 19.08 11.47
C GLU A 235 9.55 18.30 12.51
N LYS A 236 10.25 17.47 13.28
CA LYS A 236 9.66 16.77 14.43
C LYS A 236 9.72 17.65 15.66
N ASN A 237 8.62 17.77 16.40
CA ASN A 237 8.55 18.47 17.66
C ASN A 237 7.82 17.65 18.74
N LYS A 238 7.61 18.20 19.93
CA LYS A 238 6.94 17.50 21.05
C LYS A 238 5.46 17.18 20.76
N ALA A 239 4.82 17.91 19.85
CA ALA A 239 3.39 17.78 19.53
C ALA A 239 3.13 16.99 18.24
N GLY A 240 4.17 16.42 17.61
CA GLY A 240 4.08 15.70 16.33
C GLY A 240 5.05 16.25 15.29
N TYR A 241 4.55 16.59 14.12
CA TYR A 241 5.32 17.06 12.98
C TYR A 241 4.81 18.41 12.48
N LYS A 242 5.74 19.26 12.03
CA LYS A 242 5.45 20.51 11.36
C LYS A 242 5.94 20.40 9.91
N VAL A 243 4.99 20.45 8.99
CA VAL A 243 5.22 20.29 7.55
C VAL A 243 5.21 21.67 6.90
N TYR A 244 6.35 22.15 6.45
CA TYR A 244 6.48 23.43 5.77
C TYR A 244 6.25 23.29 4.27
N LEU A 245 5.45 24.17 3.72
CA LEU A 245 5.00 24.13 2.33
C LEU A 245 5.66 25.22 1.49
N SER A 246 5.80 24.98 0.20
CA SER A 246 6.41 25.88 -0.79
C SER A 246 5.68 27.23 -0.94
N ASN A 247 4.45 27.36 -0.41
CA ASN A 247 3.70 28.62 -0.37
C ASN A 247 3.95 29.44 0.91
N GLY A 248 4.94 29.07 1.71
CA GLY A 248 5.31 29.74 2.96
C GLY A 248 4.44 29.39 4.18
N LYS A 249 3.41 28.57 4.01
CA LYS A 249 2.55 28.07 5.10
C LYS A 249 3.17 26.82 5.74
N TYR A 250 2.60 26.40 6.85
CA TYR A 250 2.90 25.09 7.46
C TYR A 250 1.62 24.42 7.96
N ILE A 251 1.69 23.10 8.12
CA ILE A 251 0.63 22.28 8.69
C ILE A 251 1.22 21.47 9.86
N GLU A 252 0.51 21.41 10.99
CA GLU A 252 0.85 20.54 12.11
C GLU A 252 0.10 19.21 11.99
N ALA A 253 0.81 18.11 12.18
CA ALA A 253 0.26 16.76 12.05
C ALA A 253 0.88 15.81 13.07
N ASP A 254 0.15 14.73 13.36
CA ASP A 254 0.66 13.61 14.16
C ASP A 254 1.34 12.57 13.26
N GLN A 255 1.04 12.59 11.96
CA GLN A 255 1.66 11.72 10.95
C GLN A 255 1.73 12.40 9.58
N VAL A 256 2.74 12.01 8.78
CA VAL A 256 2.93 12.47 7.40
C VAL A 256 3.07 11.28 6.48
N LEU A 257 2.12 11.11 5.56
CA LEU A 257 2.09 10.02 4.56
C LEU A 257 2.50 10.52 3.19
N TYR A 258 3.56 9.93 2.61
CA TYR A 258 3.93 10.15 1.21
C TYR A 258 3.30 9.11 0.30
N ALA A 259 2.49 9.58 -0.65
CA ALA A 259 1.81 8.79 -1.68
C ALA A 259 2.09 9.37 -3.09
N THR A 260 3.37 9.70 -3.35
CA THR A 260 3.85 10.42 -4.54
C THR A 260 4.20 9.51 -5.72
N GLY A 261 3.94 8.23 -5.61
CA GLY A 261 4.14 7.23 -6.65
C GLY A 261 4.88 6.00 -6.15
N ARG A 262 5.08 5.07 -7.08
CA ARG A 262 5.85 3.82 -6.88
C ARG A 262 6.81 3.63 -8.04
N VAL A 263 8.03 3.27 -7.76
CA VAL A 263 9.12 2.99 -8.71
C VAL A 263 9.57 1.54 -8.62
#